data_08238a7261020e7fd32336857a166cb5
#
_entry.id   08238a7261020e7fd32336857a166cb5
#
_cell.length_a   1.000
_cell.length_b   1.000
_cell.length_c   1.000
_cell.angle_alpha   90.00
_cell.angle_beta   90.00
_cell.angle_gamma   90.00
#
_symmetry.space_group_name_H-M   'P 1'
#
loop_
_entity.id
_entity.type
_entity.pdbx_description
1 polymer ?
#
loop_
_entity_poly.entity_id
_entity_poly.type
_entity_poly.pdbx_seq_one_letter_code
_entity_poly.pdbx_strand_id
1 'polypeptide(L)'
;MMQVIRCEHPEGLRALHGLAEIEHPSGDTAASLWYDLPTPYHDGWYYILDEEVCAAPPERLGTWFPEWVRPLLRKQGFRFVTLEVPEQALCHVGKYQVVIKRELCVERGEYLQ
;
A
#
# COMPACT_ATOMS: atom_id res chain seq x y z
N MET A 1 8.97 3.44 -17.01
CA MET A 1 8.76 2.71 -15.75
C MET A 1 7.83 3.49 -14.83
N MET A 2 7.01 2.77 -14.12
CA MET A 2 6.05 3.36 -13.18
C MET A 2 6.64 3.40 -11.78
N GLN A 3 6.36 4.46 -11.02
CA GLN A 3 6.68 4.51 -9.59
C GLN A 3 5.44 4.24 -8.76
N VAL A 4 5.61 3.47 -7.71
CA VAL A 4 4.55 3.21 -6.72
C VAL A 4 5.13 3.30 -5.32
N ILE A 5 4.25 3.44 -4.33
CA ILE A 5 4.64 3.46 -2.92
C ILE A 5 3.93 2.30 -2.23
N ARG A 6 4.69 1.53 -1.47
CA ARG A 6 4.17 0.38 -0.76
C ARG A 6 4.52 0.48 0.73
N CYS A 7 3.57 0.13 1.58
CA CYS A 7 3.78 0.05 3.03
C CYS A 7 4.19 -1.38 3.37
N GLU A 8 5.38 -1.55 3.93
CA GLU A 8 5.96 -2.87 4.19
C GLU A 8 6.44 -2.98 5.64
N HIS A 9 6.43 -4.20 6.17
CA HIS A 9 6.95 -4.53 7.49
C HIS A 9 7.96 -5.66 7.38
N PRO A 10 9.10 -5.63 8.10
CA PRO A 10 10.14 -6.69 8.02
C PRO A 10 9.63 -8.07 8.39
N GLU A 11 8.59 -8.17 9.20
CA GLU A 11 7.98 -9.44 9.59
C GLU A 11 6.85 -9.89 8.66
N GLY A 12 6.63 -9.19 7.55
CA GLY A 12 5.59 -9.54 6.59
C GLY A 12 4.18 -9.16 7.00
N LEU A 13 4.01 -8.33 8.04
CA LEU A 13 2.69 -7.85 8.45
C LEU A 13 2.08 -6.97 7.38
N ARG A 14 0.77 -7.05 7.22
CA ARG A 14 0.04 -6.30 6.19
C ARG A 14 -0.62 -5.07 6.80
N ALA A 15 -0.34 -3.90 6.23
CA ALA A 15 -0.90 -2.63 6.70
C ALA A 15 -2.42 -2.59 6.61
N LEU A 16 -3.03 -3.24 5.61
CA LEU A 16 -4.46 -3.15 5.38
C LEU A 16 -5.31 -4.09 6.24
N HIS A 17 -4.71 -5.10 6.87
CA HIS A 17 -5.47 -6.14 7.58
C HIS A 17 -5.14 -6.29 9.06
N GLY A 18 -4.09 -5.64 9.54
CA GLY A 18 -3.66 -5.79 10.94
C GLY A 18 -3.75 -4.53 11.78
N LEU A 19 -4.34 -3.45 11.27
CA LEU A 19 -4.23 -2.12 11.86
C LEU A 19 -5.55 -1.54 12.35
N ALA A 20 -6.51 -2.40 12.68
CA ALA A 20 -7.78 -1.97 13.26
C ALA A 20 -7.62 -1.19 14.58
N GLU A 21 -6.47 -1.32 15.22
CA GLU A 21 -6.18 -0.69 16.50
C GLU A 21 -5.59 0.71 16.42
N ILE A 22 -5.25 1.18 15.24
CA ILE A 22 -4.75 2.57 15.08
C ILE A 22 -5.93 3.50 15.12
N GLU A 23 -6.02 4.29 16.17
CA GLU A 23 -7.10 5.24 16.38
C GLU A 23 -6.65 6.66 16.08
N HIS A 24 -7.50 7.37 15.38
CA HIS A 24 -7.38 8.82 15.25
C HIS A 24 -7.81 9.48 16.55
N PRO A 25 -7.24 10.65 16.93
CA PRO A 25 -7.68 11.39 18.12
C PRO A 25 -9.18 11.72 18.16
N SER A 26 -9.85 11.72 17.01
CA SER A 26 -11.31 11.92 16.93
C SER A 26 -12.12 10.66 17.31
N GLY A 27 -11.47 9.52 17.55
CA GLY A 27 -12.14 8.25 17.86
C GLY A 27 -12.36 7.34 16.65
N ASP A 28 -12.07 7.81 15.44
CA ASP A 28 -12.14 6.95 14.25
C ASP A 28 -10.91 6.03 14.19
N THR A 29 -11.09 4.82 13.67
CA THR A 29 -9.98 3.89 13.49
C THR A 29 -9.45 3.95 12.06
N ALA A 30 -8.18 3.63 11.86
CA ALA A 30 -7.60 3.55 10.52
C ALA A 30 -8.33 2.50 9.66
N ALA A 31 -8.75 1.39 10.28
CA ALA A 31 -9.48 0.34 9.57
C ALA A 31 -10.77 0.86 8.93
N SER A 32 -11.50 1.76 9.61
CA SER A 32 -12.74 2.29 9.08
C SER A 32 -12.54 3.16 7.84
N LEU A 33 -11.35 3.73 7.67
CA LEU A 33 -11.01 4.50 6.47
C LEU A 33 -10.82 3.61 5.26
N TRP A 34 -10.44 2.35 5.46
CA TRP A 34 -10.14 1.43 4.37
C TRP A 34 -11.33 0.58 3.93
N TYR A 35 -12.40 0.53 4.72
CA TYR A 35 -13.60 -0.24 4.37
C TYR A 35 -14.24 0.20 3.07
N ASP A 36 -14.18 1.49 2.77
CA ASP A 36 -14.79 2.05 1.57
C ASP A 36 -13.86 2.00 0.34
N LEU A 37 -12.60 1.56 0.54
CA LEU A 37 -11.67 1.44 -0.56
C LEU A 37 -11.80 0.09 -1.25
N PRO A 38 -11.72 0.05 -2.59
CA PRO A 38 -11.93 -1.19 -3.31
C PRO A 38 -10.81 -2.19 -3.09
N THR A 39 -11.18 -3.46 -3.00
CA THR A 39 -10.21 -4.55 -3.10
C THR A 39 -9.66 -4.58 -4.54
N PRO A 40 -8.55 -5.29 -4.80
CA PRO A 40 -8.06 -5.45 -6.17
C PRO A 40 -9.13 -5.99 -7.11
N TYR A 41 -9.97 -6.90 -6.63
CA TYR A 41 -11.10 -7.44 -7.40
C TYR A 41 -12.04 -6.34 -7.88
N HIS A 42 -12.45 -5.44 -6.98
CA HIS A 42 -13.36 -4.34 -7.31
C HIS A 42 -12.69 -3.24 -8.13
N ASP A 43 -11.36 -3.23 -8.19
CA ASP A 43 -10.57 -2.31 -9.00
C ASP A 43 -10.12 -2.93 -10.33
N GLY A 44 -10.71 -4.05 -10.71
CA GLY A 44 -10.54 -4.67 -12.02
C GLY A 44 -9.57 -5.85 -12.09
N TRP A 45 -8.96 -6.26 -11.00
CA TRP A 45 -8.04 -7.40 -10.97
C TRP A 45 -8.65 -8.56 -10.18
N TYR A 46 -9.09 -9.58 -10.89
CA TYR A 46 -9.93 -10.65 -10.33
C TYR A 46 -9.15 -11.73 -9.59
N TYR A 47 -7.84 -11.76 -9.72
CA TYR A 47 -7.06 -12.86 -9.18
C TYR A 47 -5.65 -12.40 -8.83
N ILE A 48 -5.25 -12.54 -7.57
CA ILE A 48 -3.90 -12.20 -7.10
C ILE A 48 -3.16 -13.49 -6.84
N LEU A 49 -2.02 -13.67 -7.51
CA LEU A 49 -1.11 -14.78 -7.29
C LEU A 49 -0.23 -14.52 -6.07
N ASP A 50 0.41 -15.56 -5.55
CA ASP A 50 1.24 -15.46 -4.34
C ASP A 50 2.39 -14.45 -4.48
N GLU A 51 2.97 -14.32 -5.67
CA GLU A 51 4.05 -13.37 -5.94
C GLU A 51 3.58 -11.95 -6.22
N GLU A 52 2.28 -11.74 -6.27
CA GLU A 52 1.69 -10.44 -6.58
C GLU A 52 1.28 -9.71 -5.32
N VAL A 53 1.52 -8.41 -5.29
CA VAL A 53 1.14 -7.55 -4.17
C VAL A 53 0.57 -6.23 -4.68
N CYS A 54 -0.15 -5.55 -3.81
CA CYS A 54 -0.74 -4.25 -4.13
C CYS A 54 0.17 -3.12 -3.68
N ALA A 55 0.15 -2.03 -4.42
CA ALA A 55 0.85 -0.81 -4.07
C ALA A 55 0.01 0.40 -4.47
N ALA A 56 0.30 1.55 -3.88
CA ALA A 56 -0.40 2.78 -4.18
C ALA A 56 0.34 3.56 -5.27
N PRO A 57 -0.36 4.04 -6.30
CA PRO A 57 0.21 5.09 -7.12
C PRO A 57 0.47 6.31 -6.24
N PRO A 58 1.53 7.13 -6.51
CA PRO A 58 1.87 8.25 -5.63
C PRO A 58 0.70 9.21 -5.36
N GLU A 59 -0.11 9.48 -6.36
CA GLU A 59 -1.27 10.37 -6.25
C GLU A 59 -2.39 9.79 -5.37
N ARG A 60 -2.35 8.49 -5.07
CA ARG A 60 -3.33 7.81 -4.22
C ARG A 60 -2.79 7.46 -2.84
N LEU A 61 -1.55 7.83 -2.54
CA LEU A 61 -0.97 7.50 -1.24
C LEU A 61 -1.81 8.05 -0.09
N GLY A 62 -2.25 9.29 -0.19
CA GLY A 62 -3.09 9.91 0.82
C GLY A 62 -4.47 9.27 0.97
N THR A 63 -4.97 8.62 -0.07
CA THR A 63 -6.22 7.87 -0.02
C THR A 63 -6.09 6.60 0.83
N TRP A 64 -5.01 5.84 0.64
CA TRP A 64 -4.74 4.62 1.38
C TRP A 64 -4.13 4.89 2.76
N PHE A 65 -3.22 5.86 2.85
CA PHE A 65 -2.48 6.18 4.05
C PHE A 65 -2.46 7.69 4.27
N PRO A 66 -3.51 8.26 4.89
CA PRO A 66 -3.52 9.67 5.23
C PRO A 66 -2.29 10.06 6.06
N GLU A 67 -1.89 11.33 5.99
CA GLU A 67 -0.68 11.80 6.67
C GLU A 67 -0.65 11.49 8.16
N TRP A 68 -1.78 11.55 8.85
CA TRP A 68 -1.84 11.28 10.28
C TRP A 68 -1.58 9.81 10.62
N VAL A 69 -1.86 8.89 9.69
CA VAL A 69 -1.66 7.45 9.88
C VAL A 69 -0.19 7.06 9.74
N ARG A 70 0.54 7.73 8.84
CA ARG A 70 1.90 7.31 8.47
C ARG A 70 2.87 7.25 9.64
N PRO A 71 2.98 8.30 10.52
CA PRO A 71 3.88 8.21 11.65
C PRO A 71 3.50 7.11 12.65
N LEU A 72 2.21 6.82 12.78
CA LEU A 72 1.75 5.75 13.66
C LEU A 72 2.17 4.36 13.14
N LEU A 73 2.08 4.17 11.82
CA LEU A 73 2.55 2.95 11.17
C LEU A 73 4.06 2.80 11.32
N ARG A 74 4.83 3.87 11.13
CA ARG A 74 6.27 3.84 11.29
C ARG A 74 6.69 3.46 12.71
N LYS A 75 5.95 3.90 13.71
CA LYS A 75 6.18 3.50 15.11
C LYS A 75 5.97 2.01 15.33
N GLN A 76 5.14 1.39 14.53
CA GLN A 76 4.89 -0.05 14.59
C GLN A 76 5.86 -0.87 13.74
N GLY A 77 6.86 -0.23 13.13
CA GLY A 77 7.87 -0.90 12.32
C GLY A 77 7.58 -0.95 10.83
N PHE A 78 6.50 -0.34 10.36
CA PHE A 78 6.22 -0.24 8.94
C PHE A 78 7.10 0.81 8.26
N ARG A 79 7.43 0.55 6.99
CA ARG A 79 8.14 1.50 6.14
C ARG A 79 7.31 1.77 4.90
N PHE A 80 7.39 2.98 4.40
CA PHE A 80 6.86 3.32 3.08
C PHE A 80 8.02 3.34 2.11
N VAL A 81 7.99 2.46 1.12
CA VAL A 81 9.07 2.34 0.16
C VAL A 81 8.62 2.76 -1.23
N THR A 82 9.48 3.50 -1.91
CA THR A 82 9.27 3.85 -3.32
C THR A 82 9.86 2.76 -4.18
N LEU A 83 9.05 2.24 -5.09
CA LEU A 83 9.46 1.19 -6.01
C LEU A 83 9.35 1.67 -7.43
N GLU A 84 10.35 1.36 -8.25
CA GLU A 84 10.24 1.44 -9.69
C GLU A 84 9.76 0.11 -10.23
N VAL A 85 8.68 0.16 -11.01
CA VAL A 85 8.01 -1.02 -11.53
C VAL A 85 8.30 -1.13 -13.00
N PRO A 86 9.20 -2.03 -13.43
CA PRO A 86 9.41 -2.28 -14.85
C PRO A 86 8.17 -2.94 -15.46
N GLU A 87 8.05 -2.87 -16.77
CA GLU A 87 6.88 -3.39 -17.47
C GLU A 87 6.57 -4.85 -17.14
N GLN A 88 7.60 -5.68 -17.04
CA GLN A 88 7.43 -7.11 -16.72
C GLN A 88 6.95 -7.37 -15.30
N ALA A 89 7.05 -6.40 -14.40
CA ALA A 89 6.56 -6.51 -13.04
C ALA A 89 5.14 -5.95 -12.86
N LEU A 90 4.64 -5.23 -13.84
CA LEU A 90 3.34 -4.58 -13.77
C LEU A 90 2.25 -5.56 -14.18
N CYS A 91 1.38 -5.92 -13.24
CA CYS A 91 0.29 -6.87 -13.48
C CYS A 91 -1.01 -6.15 -13.82
N HIS A 92 -1.34 -5.08 -13.08
CA HIS A 92 -2.59 -4.35 -13.29
C HIS A 92 -2.47 -2.93 -12.75
N VAL A 93 -3.05 -1.99 -13.47
CA VAL A 93 -3.21 -0.60 -13.03
C VAL A 93 -4.70 -0.34 -12.83
N GLY A 94 -5.13 -0.33 -11.57
CA GLY A 94 -6.48 0.03 -11.22
C GLY A 94 -6.61 1.53 -10.98
N LYS A 95 -7.82 1.96 -10.68
CA LYS A 95 -8.10 3.36 -10.35
C LYS A 95 -7.48 3.78 -9.02
N TYR A 96 -7.43 2.86 -8.06
CA TYR A 96 -7.02 3.14 -6.69
C TYR A 96 -5.72 2.46 -6.29
N GLN A 97 -5.36 1.37 -6.94
CA GLN A 97 -4.19 0.58 -6.60
C GLN A 97 -3.57 -0.08 -7.82
N VAL A 98 -2.32 -0.49 -7.67
CA VAL A 98 -1.56 -1.17 -8.71
C VAL A 98 -1.19 -2.56 -8.19
N VAL A 99 -1.29 -3.58 -9.01
CA VAL A 99 -0.84 -4.93 -8.67
C VAL A 99 0.49 -5.19 -9.37
N ILE A 100 1.47 -5.59 -8.61
CA ILE A 100 2.86 -5.73 -9.06
C ILE A 100 3.48 -7.05 -8.57
N LYS A 101 4.50 -7.49 -9.29
CA LYS A 101 5.42 -8.54 -8.82
C LYS A 101 6.55 -7.86 -8.07
N ARG A 102 6.45 -7.81 -6.75
CA ARG A 102 7.36 -7.07 -5.88
C ARG A 102 8.83 -7.41 -6.12
N GLU A 103 9.15 -8.69 -6.34
CA GLU A 103 10.51 -9.17 -6.54
C GLU A 103 11.19 -8.63 -7.79
N LEU A 104 10.42 -8.23 -8.78
CA LEU A 104 10.94 -7.67 -10.03
C LEU A 104 11.05 -6.15 -9.99
N CYS A 105 10.60 -5.52 -8.92
CA CYS A 105 10.67 -4.08 -8.75
C CYS A 105 12.00 -3.66 -8.14
N VAL A 106 12.41 -2.42 -8.41
CA VAL A 106 13.63 -1.84 -7.86
C VAL A 106 13.26 -0.88 -6.74
N GLU A 107 13.75 -1.14 -5.54
CA GLU A 107 13.55 -0.26 -4.40
C GLU A 107 14.45 0.97 -4.55
N ARG A 108 13.84 2.16 -4.50
CA ARG A 108 14.56 3.44 -4.68
C ARG A 108 14.75 4.21 -3.39
N GLY A 109 14.21 3.74 -2.31
CA GLY A 109 14.38 4.36 -1.00
C GLY A 109 13.10 4.46 -0.22
N GLU A 110 13.21 5.03 0.96
CA GLU A 110 12.10 5.18 1.87
C GLU A 110 11.38 6.50 1.62
N TYR A 111 10.06 6.44 1.58
CA TYR A 111 9.22 7.62 1.50
C TYR A 111 8.98 8.14 2.91
N LEU A 112 9.49 9.33 3.22
CA LEU A 112 9.52 9.87 4.59
C LEU A 112 8.47 10.94 4.88
N GLN A 113 7.69 11.31 3.90
CA GLN A 113 6.67 12.34 4.05
C GLN A 113 5.34 11.81 4.57
#